data_aa914f0e39c620a53894c7f48bc78742
#
_entry.id   aa914f0e39c620a53894c7f48bc78742
#
_cell.length_a   1.000
_cell.length_b   1.000
_cell.length_c   1.000
_cell.angle_alpha   90.00
_cell.angle_beta   90.00
_cell.angle_gamma   90.00
#
_symmetry.space_group_name_H-M   'P 1'
#
loop_
_entity.id
_entity.type
_entity.pdbx_description
1 polymer ?
#
loop_
_entity_poly.entity_id
_entity_poly.type
_entity_poly.pdbx_seq_one_letter_code
_entity_poly.pdbx_strand_id
1 'polypeptide(L)'
;NFIKEHNLNRFESLKLKVNQENAVDLTRELAKHTNKIICVDANESFTNPDSVLNYLEAIKGIAIEFLEQPMPAKEYDAYKYLKKQANTLLIADESVTNNPDFGMIAEQFHGINMKLMKAGGFQNGINILKTAKELNLTTMIGCMVETSLGIKSALFLTPFCNYYDLDSTFLLKKDPFNFISEQTGRLFFC
;
A
#
# COMPACT_ATOMS: atom_id res chain seq x y z
N ASN A 1 -22.91 0.84 10.08
CA ASN A 1 -21.45 0.81 10.17
C ASN A 1 -20.90 0.07 8.95
N PHE A 2 -20.19 0.80 8.10
CA PHE A 2 -19.63 0.34 6.81
C PHE A 2 -18.85 -1.00 6.92
N ILE A 3 -18.02 -1.15 7.97
CA ILE A 3 -17.24 -2.38 8.20
C ILE A 3 -18.15 -3.61 8.36
N LYS A 4 -19.23 -3.49 9.10
CA LYS A 4 -20.19 -4.59 9.31
C LYS A 4 -21.02 -4.84 8.06
N GLU A 5 -21.49 -3.79 7.40
CA GLU A 5 -22.31 -3.85 6.19
C GLU A 5 -21.59 -4.58 5.04
N HIS A 6 -20.29 -4.31 4.87
CA HIS A 6 -19.46 -4.93 3.85
C HIS A 6 -18.65 -6.13 4.36
N ASN A 7 -18.89 -6.57 5.60
CA ASN A 7 -18.17 -7.71 6.22
C ASN A 7 -16.64 -7.59 6.10
N LEU A 8 -16.09 -6.38 6.34
CA LEU A 8 -14.65 -6.14 6.15
C LEU A 8 -13.78 -6.86 7.18
N ASN A 9 -14.34 -7.27 8.32
CA ASN A 9 -13.61 -8.05 9.32
C ASN A 9 -13.17 -9.45 8.87
N ARG A 10 -13.60 -9.90 7.69
CA ARG A 10 -13.10 -11.14 7.08
C ARG A 10 -11.65 -11.02 6.56
N PHE A 11 -11.16 -9.79 6.33
CA PHE A 11 -9.78 -9.52 5.93
C PHE A 11 -8.84 -9.45 7.16
N GLU A 12 -7.56 -9.73 6.94
CA GLU A 12 -6.53 -9.65 7.98
C GLU A 12 -6.11 -8.20 8.26
N SER A 13 -6.09 -7.37 7.24
CA SER A 13 -5.77 -5.94 7.30
C SER A 13 -6.78 -5.11 6.52
N LEU A 14 -6.88 -3.83 6.87
CA LEU A 14 -7.70 -2.85 6.17
C LEU A 14 -6.81 -1.69 5.70
N LYS A 15 -6.89 -1.36 4.41
CA LYS A 15 -6.20 -0.20 3.85
C LYS A 15 -7.16 1.00 3.84
N LEU A 16 -6.76 2.06 4.51
CA LEU A 16 -7.49 3.31 4.63
C LEU A 16 -6.86 4.35 3.71
N LYS A 17 -7.62 4.85 2.75
CA LYS A 17 -7.21 5.99 1.91
C LYS A 17 -7.59 7.29 2.60
N VAL A 18 -6.60 8.18 2.71
CA VAL A 18 -6.74 9.47 3.39
C VAL A 18 -6.17 10.60 2.55
N ASN A 19 -6.55 11.82 2.92
CA ASN A 19 -5.83 13.02 2.52
C ASN A 19 -5.41 13.80 3.77
N GLN A 20 -4.57 14.83 3.60
CA GLN A 20 -4.06 15.62 4.72
C GLN A 20 -5.16 16.18 5.64
N GLU A 21 -6.33 16.54 5.10
CA GLU A 21 -7.42 17.17 5.84
C GLU A 21 -8.19 16.18 6.71
N ASN A 22 -8.34 14.92 6.25
CA ASN A 22 -9.21 13.93 6.91
C ASN A 22 -8.44 12.79 7.59
N ALA A 23 -7.12 12.72 7.45
CA ALA A 23 -6.31 11.59 7.88
C ALA A 23 -6.49 11.25 9.36
N VAL A 24 -6.44 12.26 10.24
CA VAL A 24 -6.57 12.05 11.69
C VAL A 24 -7.95 11.50 12.05
N ASP A 25 -9.00 12.12 11.53
CA ASP A 25 -10.38 11.77 11.91
C ASP A 25 -10.75 10.39 11.37
N LEU A 26 -10.41 10.09 10.11
CA LEU A 26 -10.69 8.78 9.51
C LEU A 26 -9.92 7.66 10.19
N THR A 27 -8.63 7.88 10.52
CA THR A 27 -7.82 6.86 11.21
C THR A 27 -8.37 6.58 12.60
N ARG A 28 -8.70 7.62 13.36
CA ARG A 28 -9.33 7.49 14.68
C ARG A 28 -10.69 6.80 14.61
N GLU A 29 -11.50 7.17 13.63
CA GLU A 29 -12.82 6.56 13.47
C GLU A 29 -12.72 5.09 13.08
N LEU A 30 -11.83 4.72 12.13
CA LEU A 30 -11.61 3.34 11.76
C LEU A 30 -11.16 2.50 12.98
N ALA A 31 -10.21 3.00 13.76
CA ALA A 31 -9.67 2.30 14.93
C ALA A 31 -10.72 2.00 16.01
N LYS A 32 -11.81 2.79 16.12
CA LYS A 32 -12.93 2.49 17.03
C LYS A 32 -13.77 1.28 16.58
N HIS A 33 -13.71 0.92 15.30
CA HIS A 33 -14.62 -0.04 14.70
C HIS A 33 -13.96 -1.35 14.27
N THR A 34 -12.63 -1.45 14.39
CA THR A 34 -11.90 -2.66 14.02
C THR A 34 -10.72 -2.90 14.98
N ASN A 35 -10.37 -4.17 15.14
CA ASN A 35 -9.12 -4.61 15.76
C ASN A 35 -8.14 -5.17 14.70
N LYS A 36 -8.41 -4.92 13.43
CA LYS A 36 -7.57 -5.37 12.33
C LYS A 36 -6.35 -4.46 12.17
N ILE A 37 -5.33 -4.98 11.51
CA ILE A 37 -4.18 -4.20 11.10
C ILE A 37 -4.66 -3.08 10.17
N ILE A 38 -4.25 -1.84 10.45
CA ILE A 38 -4.57 -0.67 9.65
C ILE A 38 -3.34 -0.29 8.83
N CYS A 39 -3.49 -0.24 7.52
CA CYS A 39 -2.53 0.33 6.60
C CYS A 39 -3.09 1.66 6.08
N VAL A 40 -2.26 2.68 5.95
CA VAL A 40 -2.73 4.01 5.52
C VAL A 40 -2.09 4.36 4.19
N ASP A 41 -2.91 4.75 3.22
CA ASP A 41 -2.49 5.25 1.91
C ASP A 41 -2.92 6.71 1.75
N ALA A 42 -1.96 7.60 1.64
CA ALA A 42 -2.21 9.03 1.57
C ALA A 42 -2.13 9.60 0.16
N ASN A 43 -1.80 8.80 -0.85
CA ASN A 43 -1.76 9.15 -2.27
C ASN A 43 -1.20 10.56 -2.53
N GLU A 44 0.01 10.84 -2.02
CA GLU A 44 0.73 12.12 -2.21
C GLU A 44 0.02 13.37 -1.64
N SER A 45 -0.92 13.23 -0.72
CA SER A 45 -1.79 14.34 -0.33
C SER A 45 -1.19 15.30 0.71
N PHE A 46 -0.15 14.93 1.42
CA PHE A 46 0.50 15.80 2.40
C PHE A 46 1.49 16.75 1.72
N THR A 47 1.48 17.99 2.16
CA THR A 47 2.24 19.07 1.51
C THR A 47 3.71 19.18 1.95
N ASN A 48 4.05 18.64 3.14
CA ASN A 48 5.40 18.71 3.71
C ASN A 48 5.58 17.65 4.80
N PRO A 49 6.83 17.33 5.22
CA PRO A 49 7.10 16.29 6.21
C PRO A 49 6.56 16.62 7.60
N ASP A 50 6.49 17.90 8.00
CA ASP A 50 5.97 18.28 9.31
C ASP A 50 4.47 17.98 9.42
N SER A 51 3.71 18.14 8.34
CA SER A 51 2.29 17.78 8.32
C SER A 51 2.10 16.25 8.47
N VAL A 52 3.00 15.44 7.91
CA VAL A 52 3.00 13.98 8.11
C VAL A 52 3.33 13.62 9.57
N LEU A 53 4.37 14.23 10.13
CA LEU A 53 4.76 13.99 11.53
C LEU A 53 3.67 14.42 12.51
N ASN A 54 3.01 15.55 12.26
CA ASN A 54 1.87 16.01 13.05
C ASN A 54 0.70 15.02 12.97
N TYR A 55 0.42 14.45 11.79
CA TYR A 55 -0.56 13.39 11.64
C TYR A 55 -0.20 12.16 12.50
N LEU A 56 1.04 11.65 12.38
CA LEU A 56 1.51 10.49 13.13
C LEU A 56 1.44 10.72 14.66
N GLU A 57 1.82 11.92 15.13
CA GLU A 57 1.69 12.26 16.55
C GLU A 57 0.21 12.36 16.98
N ALA A 58 -0.66 12.93 16.14
CA ALA A 58 -2.09 13.05 16.45
C ALA A 58 -2.79 11.69 16.56
N ILE A 59 -2.30 10.65 15.87
CA ILE A 59 -2.84 9.28 15.98
C ILE A 59 -2.04 8.38 16.93
N LYS A 60 -1.14 8.95 17.72
CA LYS A 60 -0.34 8.22 18.70
C LYS A 60 -1.20 7.32 19.58
N GLY A 61 -0.81 6.05 19.69
CA GLY A 61 -1.59 5.03 20.40
C GLY A 61 -2.52 4.21 19.49
N ILE A 62 -2.69 4.61 18.22
CA ILE A 62 -3.31 3.78 17.18
C ILE A 62 -2.17 3.13 16.40
N ALA A 63 -2.10 1.80 16.43
CA ALA A 63 -1.09 1.08 15.66
C ALA A 63 -1.50 1.06 14.18
N ILE A 64 -0.73 1.74 13.35
CA ILE A 64 -0.77 1.57 11.89
C ILE A 64 0.46 0.77 11.46
N GLU A 65 0.30 -0.14 10.52
CA GLU A 65 1.37 -1.00 10.03
C GLU A 65 2.37 -0.23 9.16
N PHE A 66 1.85 0.58 8.26
CA PHE A 66 2.65 1.46 7.40
C PHE A 66 1.85 2.68 6.92
N LEU A 67 2.60 3.68 6.46
CA LEU A 67 2.08 4.84 5.74
C LEU A 67 2.62 4.82 4.32
N GLU A 68 1.71 4.71 3.32
CA GLU A 68 2.04 4.64 1.92
C GLU A 68 1.98 6.03 1.29
N GLN A 69 3.04 6.38 0.57
CA GLN A 69 3.26 7.58 -0.26
C GLN A 69 2.58 8.86 0.29
N PRO A 70 2.99 9.36 1.46
CA PRO A 70 2.30 10.51 2.06
C PRO A 70 2.47 11.82 1.30
N MET A 71 3.63 12.05 0.65
CA MET A 71 3.93 13.29 -0.06
C MET A 71 4.22 13.01 -1.55
N PRO A 72 4.22 14.06 -2.41
CA PRO A 72 4.60 13.91 -3.82
C PRO A 72 5.95 13.20 -4.01
N ALA A 73 6.01 12.30 -5.00
CA ALA A 73 7.19 11.46 -5.27
C ALA A 73 8.47 12.26 -5.51
N LYS A 74 8.38 13.51 -5.99
CA LYS A 74 9.51 14.40 -6.26
C LYS A 74 10.13 15.06 -5.02
N GLU A 75 9.55 14.90 -3.84
CA GLU A 75 9.99 15.56 -2.60
C GLU A 75 11.13 14.77 -1.93
N TYR A 76 12.25 14.60 -2.62
CA TYR A 76 13.35 13.70 -2.24
C TYR A 76 13.94 13.97 -0.85
N ASP A 77 14.32 15.22 -0.57
CA ASP A 77 14.94 15.58 0.70
C ASP A 77 13.95 15.52 1.86
N ALA A 78 12.69 15.87 1.59
CA ALA A 78 11.61 15.75 2.57
C ALA A 78 11.39 14.29 2.99
N TYR A 79 11.44 13.33 2.06
CA TYR A 79 11.35 11.92 2.39
C TYR A 79 12.55 11.40 3.18
N LYS A 80 13.78 11.82 2.85
CA LYS A 80 14.98 11.47 3.64
C LYS A 80 14.87 11.96 5.08
N TYR A 81 14.35 13.16 5.27
CA TYR A 81 14.07 13.70 6.60
C TYR A 81 12.97 12.90 7.30
N LEU A 82 11.83 12.70 6.64
CA LEU A 82 10.68 11.99 7.18
C LEU A 82 11.05 10.56 7.60
N LYS A 83 11.81 9.82 6.79
CA LYS A 83 12.25 8.46 7.10
C LYS A 83 13.03 8.36 8.42
N LYS A 84 13.80 9.39 8.75
CA LYS A 84 14.60 9.42 10.00
C LYS A 84 13.75 9.75 11.23
N GLN A 85 12.63 10.42 11.06
CA GLN A 85 11.80 10.93 12.16
C GLN A 85 10.55 10.07 12.40
N ALA A 86 10.00 9.45 11.36
CA ALA A 86 8.78 8.68 11.45
C ALA A 86 8.99 7.35 12.20
N ASN A 87 8.11 7.07 13.16
CA ASN A 87 8.08 5.82 13.92
C ASN A 87 7.19 4.75 13.26
N THR A 88 6.93 4.87 11.96
CA THR A 88 6.15 3.91 11.16
C THR A 88 6.88 3.60 9.86
N LEU A 89 6.57 2.46 9.25
CA LEU A 89 7.12 2.12 7.95
C LEU A 89 6.56 3.08 6.88
N LEU A 90 7.44 3.62 6.05
CA LEU A 90 7.07 4.40 4.87
C LEU A 90 7.21 3.50 3.64
N ILE A 91 6.13 3.33 2.89
CA ILE A 91 6.07 2.52 1.67
C ILE A 91 5.95 3.44 0.45
N ALA A 92 6.82 3.26 -0.53
CA ALA A 92 6.77 3.98 -1.80
C ALA A 92 5.74 3.34 -2.74
N ASP A 93 4.83 4.12 -3.32
CA ASP A 93 3.92 3.71 -4.38
C ASP A 93 4.19 4.51 -5.66
N GLU A 94 3.80 5.77 -5.72
CA GLU A 94 4.00 6.63 -6.90
C GLU A 94 5.48 6.80 -7.26
N SER A 95 6.37 6.69 -6.28
CA SER A 95 7.82 6.69 -6.49
C SER A 95 8.36 5.44 -7.17
N VAL A 96 7.58 4.35 -7.26
CA VAL A 96 7.97 3.09 -7.89
C VAL A 96 7.43 3.02 -9.31
N THR A 97 8.30 3.25 -10.28
CA THR A 97 7.99 3.22 -11.73
C THR A 97 8.46 1.89 -12.37
N ASN A 98 8.46 1.83 -13.69
CA ASN A 98 9.04 0.71 -14.44
C ASN A 98 10.58 0.66 -14.38
N ASN A 99 11.22 1.75 -14.00
CA ASN A 99 12.66 1.84 -13.80
C ASN A 99 12.96 2.65 -12.52
N PRO A 100 12.73 2.07 -11.32
CA PRO A 100 12.89 2.80 -10.07
C PRO A 100 14.37 3.04 -9.75
N ASP A 101 14.69 4.24 -9.29
CA ASP A 101 16.01 4.52 -8.70
C ASP A 101 16.06 3.95 -7.28
N PHE A 102 16.54 2.74 -7.17
CA PHE A 102 16.63 2.04 -5.90
C PHE A 102 17.60 2.68 -4.91
N GLY A 103 18.63 3.38 -5.37
CA GLY A 103 19.52 4.14 -4.51
C GLY A 103 18.75 5.23 -3.77
N MET A 104 17.95 6.00 -4.51
CA MET A 104 17.09 7.03 -3.93
C MET A 104 15.99 6.44 -3.05
N ILE A 105 15.28 5.42 -3.53
CA ILE A 105 14.18 4.78 -2.78
C ILE A 105 14.68 4.25 -1.43
N ALA A 106 15.84 3.58 -1.39
CA ALA A 106 16.38 3.06 -0.16
C ALA A 106 16.77 4.14 0.87
N GLU A 107 17.07 5.36 0.42
CA GLU A 107 17.31 6.49 1.32
C GLU A 107 16.01 7.11 1.88
N GLN A 108 14.90 6.97 1.17
CA GLN A 108 13.64 7.69 1.41
C GLN A 108 12.55 6.82 2.05
N PHE A 109 12.52 5.53 1.75
CA PHE A 109 11.44 4.62 2.15
C PHE A 109 11.98 3.38 2.86
N HIS A 110 11.13 2.74 3.64
CA HIS A 110 11.41 1.45 4.28
C HIS A 110 11.00 0.27 3.39
N GLY A 111 10.15 0.54 2.38
CA GLY A 111 9.66 -0.48 1.46
C GLY A 111 9.04 0.10 0.22
N ILE A 112 8.57 -0.78 -0.65
CA ILE A 112 7.96 -0.45 -1.94
C ILE A 112 6.62 -1.17 -2.13
N ASN A 113 5.70 -0.51 -2.82
CA ASN A 113 4.50 -1.13 -3.38
C ASN A 113 4.70 -1.28 -4.91
N MET A 114 5.03 -2.49 -5.35
CA MET A 114 5.15 -2.82 -6.76
C MET A 114 3.78 -3.15 -7.34
N LYS A 115 3.43 -2.54 -8.47
CA LYS A 115 2.21 -2.83 -9.23
C LYS A 115 2.60 -3.26 -10.64
N LEU A 116 2.08 -4.38 -11.12
CA LEU A 116 2.45 -4.95 -12.43
C LEU A 116 2.23 -3.97 -13.60
N MET A 117 1.14 -3.21 -13.57
CA MET A 117 0.88 -2.19 -14.59
C MET A 117 1.94 -1.09 -14.61
N LYS A 118 2.39 -0.62 -13.44
CA LYS A 118 3.46 0.39 -13.34
C LYS A 118 4.82 -0.19 -13.69
N ALA A 119 5.07 -1.43 -13.30
CA ALA A 119 6.31 -2.13 -13.62
C ALA A 119 6.48 -2.41 -15.14
N GLY A 120 5.42 -2.31 -15.93
CA GLY A 120 5.47 -2.63 -17.36
C GLY A 120 5.47 -4.12 -17.66
N GLY A 121 5.07 -4.97 -16.70
CA GLY A 121 4.87 -6.40 -16.90
C GLY A 121 5.55 -7.29 -15.87
N PHE A 122 5.28 -8.59 -16.04
CA PHE A 122 5.59 -9.62 -15.05
C PHE A 122 7.10 -9.76 -14.78
N GLN A 123 7.92 -9.85 -15.84
CA GLN A 123 9.36 -10.08 -15.69
C GLN A 123 10.04 -8.90 -14.96
N ASN A 124 9.68 -7.68 -15.33
CA ASN A 124 10.24 -6.50 -14.65
C ASN A 124 9.74 -6.39 -13.22
N GLY A 125 8.47 -6.73 -12.96
CA GLY A 125 7.94 -6.82 -11.59
C GLY A 125 8.74 -7.75 -10.69
N ILE A 126 9.14 -8.94 -11.19
CA ILE A 126 10.05 -9.85 -10.46
C ILE A 126 11.40 -9.17 -10.18
N ASN A 127 11.98 -8.51 -11.18
CA ASN A 127 13.28 -7.86 -11.01
C ASN A 127 13.21 -6.75 -9.95
N ILE A 128 12.17 -5.91 -10.00
CA ILE A 128 11.92 -4.86 -9.00
C ILE A 128 11.82 -5.46 -7.59
N LEU A 129 11.03 -6.51 -7.40
CA LEU A 129 10.86 -7.15 -6.09
C LEU A 129 12.15 -7.80 -5.58
N LYS A 130 12.92 -8.45 -6.45
CA LYS A 130 14.22 -9.03 -6.09
C LYS A 130 15.22 -7.96 -5.66
N THR A 131 15.37 -6.90 -6.45
CA THR A 131 16.27 -5.80 -6.12
C THR A 131 15.88 -5.12 -4.81
N ALA A 132 14.59 -4.91 -4.57
CA ALA A 132 14.11 -4.37 -3.30
C ALA A 132 14.51 -5.27 -2.11
N LYS A 133 14.37 -6.59 -2.24
CA LYS A 133 14.80 -7.55 -1.20
C LYS A 133 16.30 -7.53 -0.95
N GLU A 134 17.12 -7.45 -2.00
CA GLU A 134 18.57 -7.36 -1.89
C GLU A 134 19.01 -6.10 -1.12
N LEU A 135 18.21 -5.04 -1.20
CA LEU A 135 18.40 -3.79 -0.44
C LEU A 135 17.70 -3.78 0.93
N ASN A 136 17.18 -4.92 1.38
CA ASN A 136 16.44 -5.06 2.65
C ASN A 136 15.21 -4.13 2.75
N LEU A 137 14.59 -3.78 1.61
CA LEU A 137 13.33 -3.07 1.58
C LEU A 137 12.17 -4.04 1.80
N THR A 138 11.20 -3.61 2.59
CA THR A 138 9.91 -4.29 2.69
C THR A 138 9.21 -4.27 1.33
N THR A 139 8.66 -5.40 0.91
CA THR A 139 8.03 -5.53 -0.39
C THR A 139 6.52 -5.71 -0.26
N MET A 140 5.79 -4.93 -1.01
CA MET A 140 4.36 -5.04 -1.17
C MET A 140 4.01 -5.20 -2.64
N ILE A 141 2.98 -5.98 -2.94
CA ILE A 141 2.36 -6.01 -4.26
C ILE A 141 0.95 -5.46 -4.17
N GLY A 142 0.72 -4.40 -4.93
CA GLY A 142 -0.58 -3.78 -5.12
C GLY A 142 -1.12 -3.95 -6.53
N CYS A 143 -2.25 -3.33 -6.78
CA CYS A 143 -2.88 -3.28 -8.10
C CYS A 143 -3.36 -1.87 -8.43
N MET A 144 -3.60 -1.65 -9.72
CA MET A 144 -4.47 -0.59 -10.21
C MET A 144 -5.91 -1.14 -10.29
N VAL A 145 -6.84 -0.45 -10.93
CA VAL A 145 -8.14 -1.05 -11.25
C VAL A 145 -7.94 -2.05 -12.38
N GLU A 146 -7.90 -3.32 -12.03
CA GLU A 146 -7.54 -4.43 -12.91
C GLU A 146 -8.59 -5.54 -12.85
N THR A 147 -8.73 -6.28 -13.95
CA THR A 147 -9.54 -7.50 -14.00
C THR A 147 -8.86 -8.67 -13.28
N SER A 148 -9.59 -9.75 -13.06
CA SER A 148 -9.02 -10.97 -12.46
C SER A 148 -7.84 -11.56 -13.24
N LEU A 149 -7.65 -11.24 -14.51
CA LEU A 149 -6.47 -11.61 -15.28
C LEU A 149 -5.20 -10.93 -14.73
N GLY A 150 -5.26 -9.61 -14.48
CA GLY A 150 -4.15 -8.87 -13.87
C GLY A 150 -3.87 -9.34 -12.44
N ILE A 151 -4.92 -9.46 -11.62
CA ILE A 151 -4.80 -9.95 -10.23
C ILE A 151 -4.23 -11.37 -10.17
N LYS A 152 -4.67 -12.27 -11.05
CA LYS A 152 -4.11 -13.62 -11.16
C LYS A 152 -2.60 -13.58 -11.43
N SER A 153 -2.17 -12.70 -12.33
CA SER A 153 -0.75 -12.52 -12.63
C SER A 153 0.03 -12.00 -11.41
N ALA A 154 -0.54 -11.04 -10.68
CA ALA A 154 0.05 -10.49 -9.46
C ALA A 154 0.17 -11.55 -8.34
N LEU A 155 -0.82 -12.44 -8.19
CA LEU A 155 -0.79 -13.50 -7.18
C LEU A 155 0.41 -14.45 -7.31
N PHE A 156 0.95 -14.69 -8.51
CA PHE A 156 2.18 -15.46 -8.68
C PHE A 156 3.42 -14.78 -8.10
N LEU A 157 3.37 -13.47 -7.84
CA LEU A 157 4.48 -12.72 -7.26
C LEU A 157 4.38 -12.57 -5.73
N THR A 158 3.28 -12.98 -5.11
CA THR A 158 3.09 -12.88 -3.66
C THR A 158 4.19 -13.57 -2.84
N PRO A 159 4.83 -14.68 -3.26
CA PRO A 159 5.95 -15.26 -2.50
C PRO A 159 7.18 -14.33 -2.38
N PHE A 160 7.23 -13.27 -3.18
CA PHE A 160 8.27 -12.24 -3.09
C PHE A 160 7.86 -11.04 -2.23
N CYS A 161 6.68 -11.04 -1.60
CA CYS A 161 6.12 -9.89 -0.92
C CYS A 161 5.79 -10.16 0.55
N ASN A 162 5.90 -9.09 1.36
CA ASN A 162 5.48 -9.09 2.76
C ASN A 162 4.00 -8.69 2.90
N TYR A 163 3.51 -7.82 1.99
CA TYR A 163 2.14 -7.30 2.01
C TYR A 163 1.47 -7.44 0.64
N TYR A 164 0.13 -7.55 0.64
CA TYR A 164 -0.69 -7.74 -0.56
C TYR A 164 -1.91 -6.83 -0.50
N ASP A 165 -2.16 -6.07 -1.57
CA ASP A 165 -3.34 -5.23 -1.76
C ASP A 165 -3.87 -5.44 -3.18
N LEU A 166 -4.64 -6.53 -3.35
CA LEU A 166 -5.09 -7.06 -4.64
C LEU A 166 -6.62 -7.12 -4.72
N ASP A 167 -7.26 -6.04 -4.30
CA ASP A 167 -8.70 -5.94 -4.08
C ASP A 167 -9.51 -5.44 -5.30
N SER A 168 -8.84 -5.06 -6.40
CA SER A 168 -9.50 -4.36 -7.50
C SER A 168 -10.68 -5.11 -8.13
N THR A 169 -10.67 -6.44 -8.08
CA THR A 169 -11.78 -7.25 -8.60
C THR A 169 -13.09 -7.02 -7.85
N PHE A 170 -13.03 -6.60 -6.58
CA PHE A 170 -14.21 -6.27 -5.77
C PHE A 170 -14.87 -4.95 -6.19
N LEU A 171 -14.13 -4.10 -6.89
CA LEU A 171 -14.58 -2.79 -7.35
C LEU A 171 -15.21 -2.85 -8.75
N LEU A 172 -15.08 -3.96 -9.45
CA LEU A 172 -15.60 -4.13 -10.80
C LEU A 172 -17.09 -4.49 -10.78
N LYS A 173 -17.89 -3.81 -11.62
CA LYS A 173 -19.28 -4.21 -11.87
C LYS A 173 -19.38 -5.57 -12.53
N LYS A 174 -18.41 -5.93 -13.36
CA LYS A 174 -18.31 -7.20 -14.08
C LYS A 174 -16.85 -7.47 -14.41
N ASP A 175 -16.38 -8.65 -14.06
CA ASP A 175 -15.10 -9.18 -14.51
C ASP A 175 -15.31 -10.12 -15.70
N PRO A 176 -14.70 -9.85 -16.87
CA PRO A 176 -14.92 -10.68 -18.07
C PRO A 176 -14.27 -12.06 -17.97
N PHE A 177 -13.30 -12.25 -17.07
CA PHE A 177 -12.48 -13.48 -17.01
C PHE A 177 -12.87 -14.41 -15.85
N ASN A 178 -13.24 -13.86 -14.69
CA ASN A 178 -13.59 -14.61 -13.48
C ASN A 178 -12.50 -15.63 -13.06
N PHE A 179 -11.22 -15.25 -13.15
CA PHE A 179 -10.10 -16.12 -12.79
C PHE A 179 -9.77 -16.15 -11.31
N ILE A 180 -10.43 -15.31 -10.52
CA ILE A 180 -10.18 -15.16 -9.08
C ILE A 180 -11.51 -15.16 -8.35
N SER A 181 -11.57 -15.89 -7.25
CA SER A 181 -12.65 -15.82 -6.26
C SER A 181 -12.10 -15.37 -4.90
N GLU A 182 -12.96 -14.82 -4.06
CA GLU A 182 -12.63 -14.48 -2.68
C GLU A 182 -13.46 -15.32 -1.72
N GLN A 183 -12.80 -15.90 -0.71
CA GLN A 183 -13.47 -16.62 0.37
C GLN A 183 -12.78 -16.24 1.69
N THR A 184 -13.57 -15.74 2.63
CA THR A 184 -13.10 -15.38 3.99
C THR A 184 -11.86 -14.48 4.03
N GLY A 185 -11.78 -13.52 3.11
CA GLY A 185 -10.66 -12.57 3.01
C GLY A 185 -9.46 -13.06 2.21
N ARG A 186 -9.53 -14.24 1.61
CA ARG A 186 -8.45 -14.84 0.81
C ARG A 186 -8.85 -14.98 -0.65
N LEU A 187 -7.88 -14.78 -1.52
CA LEU A 187 -8.05 -14.94 -2.98
C LEU A 187 -7.65 -16.34 -3.42
N PHE A 188 -8.45 -16.92 -4.30
CA PHE A 188 -8.24 -18.25 -4.87
C PHE A 188 -8.30 -18.19 -6.40
N PHE A 189 -7.53 -19.04 -7.05
CA PHE A 189 -7.65 -19.27 -8.48
C PHE A 189 -8.91 -20.06 -8.80
N CYS A 190 -9.64 -19.62 -9.84
CA CYS A 190 -10.76 -20.34 -10.44
C CYS A 190 -10.31 -21.06 -11.72
#